data_7d197cd549affe883fd9fec7dc0a7a08
#
_entry.id   7d197cd549affe883fd9fec7dc0a7a08
#
_cell.length_a   1.000
_cell.length_b   1.000
_cell.length_c   1.000
_cell.angle_alpha   90.00
_cell.angle_beta   90.00
_cell.angle_gamma   90.00
#
_symmetry.space_group_name_H-M   'P 1'
#
loop_
_entity.id
_entity.type
_entity.pdbx_description
1 polymer ?
#
loop_
_entity_poly.entity_id
_entity_poly.type
_entity_poly.pdbx_seq_one_letter_code
_entity_poly.pdbx_strand_id
1 'polypeptide(L)'
;MPSREYSAPVPVDDGKLTAAFARHFAEGIPHNKALGIAILEITRERTVFRLPYDEKLVGNPDTGVLHGGPITALLDGASGAAVFAALTAWVPIATLDLRIDYLRPAEPHRDVLATATCYRMTKNVAFTRAVAYHDDPADPIASAVGTFMVSTKAGK
;
A
#
# COMPACT_ATOMS: atom_id res chain seq x y z
N MET A 1 -18.11 12.44 17.40
CA MET A 1 -17.93 11.54 16.24
C MET A 1 -18.38 10.17 16.65
N PRO A 2 -19.25 9.47 15.90
CA PRO A 2 -19.68 8.15 16.26
C PRO A 2 -18.48 7.19 16.23
N SER A 3 -18.34 6.40 17.30
CA SER A 3 -17.36 5.32 17.39
C SER A 3 -17.62 4.31 16.28
N ARG A 4 -16.72 4.19 15.29
CA ARG A 4 -16.78 3.11 14.32
C ARG A 4 -16.54 1.80 15.07
N GLU A 5 -17.49 0.88 15.02
CA GLU A 5 -17.30 -0.48 15.50
C GLU A 5 -16.25 -1.18 14.61
N TYR A 6 -15.03 -1.29 15.11
CA TYR A 6 -13.92 -1.98 14.43
C TYR A 6 -13.95 -3.52 14.65
N SER A 7 -15.10 -4.09 14.97
CA SER A 7 -15.24 -5.53 15.25
C SER A 7 -15.80 -6.34 14.06
N ALA A 8 -16.11 -5.68 12.93
CA ALA A 8 -16.60 -6.40 11.76
C ALA A 8 -15.49 -7.26 11.13
N PRO A 9 -15.80 -8.47 10.64
CA PRO A 9 -14.84 -9.27 9.90
C PRO A 9 -14.35 -8.51 8.66
N VAL A 10 -13.07 -8.70 8.30
CA VAL A 10 -12.53 -8.13 7.04
C VAL A 10 -13.30 -8.77 5.89
N PRO A 11 -13.97 -8.00 5.03
CA PRO A 11 -14.81 -8.55 3.97
C PRO A 11 -13.93 -9.16 2.88
N VAL A 12 -13.77 -10.47 2.93
CA VAL A 12 -13.05 -11.27 1.93
C VAL A 12 -14.05 -12.20 1.29
N ASP A 13 -14.23 -12.08 -0.01
CA ASP A 13 -15.02 -12.97 -0.84
C ASP A 13 -14.09 -13.72 -1.79
N ASP A 14 -14.17 -15.06 -1.84
CA ASP A 14 -13.32 -15.96 -2.64
C ASP A 14 -11.81 -15.64 -2.53
N GLY A 15 -11.34 -15.27 -1.33
CA GLY A 15 -9.93 -14.91 -1.07
C GLY A 15 -9.52 -13.51 -1.50
N LYS A 16 -10.44 -12.73 -2.10
CA LYS A 16 -10.24 -11.32 -2.49
C LYS A 16 -10.97 -10.38 -1.54
N LEU A 17 -10.37 -9.25 -1.23
CA LEU A 17 -11.09 -8.18 -0.55
C LEU A 17 -12.13 -7.58 -1.48
N THR A 18 -13.30 -7.28 -0.94
CA THR A 18 -14.41 -6.76 -1.75
C THR A 18 -14.05 -5.46 -2.43
N ALA A 19 -14.67 -5.21 -3.60
CA ALA A 19 -14.51 -3.95 -4.33
C ALA A 19 -14.83 -2.70 -3.47
N ALA A 20 -15.70 -2.84 -2.45
CA ALA A 20 -16.00 -1.79 -1.49
C ALA A 20 -14.78 -1.41 -0.63
N PHE A 21 -13.99 -2.41 -0.18
CA PHE A 21 -12.76 -2.17 0.58
C PHE A 21 -11.70 -1.52 -0.29
N ALA A 22 -11.49 -2.04 -1.50
CA ALA A 22 -10.54 -1.46 -2.45
C ALA A 22 -10.87 0.01 -2.75
N ARG A 23 -12.14 0.33 -2.95
CA ARG A 23 -12.62 1.69 -3.15
C ARG A 23 -12.40 2.57 -1.93
N HIS A 24 -12.68 2.06 -0.72
CA HIS A 24 -12.43 2.80 0.52
C HIS A 24 -10.95 3.15 0.68
N PHE A 25 -10.05 2.23 0.36
CA PHE A 25 -8.61 2.44 0.48
C PHE A 25 -8.06 3.41 -0.58
N ALA A 26 -8.58 3.35 -1.82
CA ALA A 26 -8.15 4.23 -2.91
C ALA A 26 -8.76 5.63 -2.79
N GLU A 27 -10.08 5.73 -2.58
CA GLU A 27 -10.83 6.98 -2.64
C GLU A 27 -11.14 7.58 -1.26
N GLY A 28 -11.27 6.73 -0.23
CA GLY A 28 -11.61 7.14 1.13
C GLY A 28 -10.43 7.71 1.92
N ILE A 29 -9.18 7.49 1.45
CA ILE A 29 -7.98 8.10 2.02
C ILE A 29 -7.61 9.31 1.16
N PRO A 30 -7.77 10.57 1.67
CA PRO A 30 -7.58 11.78 0.85
C PRO A 30 -6.20 11.86 0.19
N HIS A 31 -5.16 11.37 0.85
CA HIS A 31 -3.79 11.36 0.30
C HIS A 31 -3.69 10.43 -0.91
N ASN A 32 -4.21 9.21 -0.83
CA ASN A 32 -4.19 8.26 -1.94
C ASN A 32 -4.98 8.80 -3.14
N LYS A 33 -6.13 9.43 -2.87
CA LYS A 33 -6.95 10.09 -3.89
C LYS A 33 -6.19 11.25 -4.56
N ALA A 34 -5.48 12.08 -3.80
CA ALA A 34 -4.69 13.19 -4.33
C ALA A 34 -3.54 12.72 -5.24
N LEU A 35 -2.95 11.56 -4.96
CA LEU A 35 -1.92 10.94 -5.78
C LEU A 35 -2.50 10.14 -6.97
N GLY A 36 -3.81 9.94 -7.03
CA GLY A 36 -4.46 9.11 -8.05
C GLY A 36 -4.16 7.61 -7.91
N ILE A 37 -3.78 7.16 -6.70
CA ILE A 37 -3.46 5.75 -6.47
C ILE A 37 -4.70 4.89 -6.71
N ALA A 38 -4.54 3.88 -7.56
CA ALA A 38 -5.54 2.86 -7.84
C ALA A 38 -5.10 1.51 -7.26
N ILE A 39 -6.08 0.73 -6.82
CA ILE A 39 -5.87 -0.63 -6.35
C ILE A 39 -6.28 -1.59 -7.45
N LEU A 40 -5.34 -2.39 -7.92
CA LEU A 40 -5.56 -3.36 -8.99
C LEU A 40 -5.92 -4.74 -8.44
N GLU A 41 -5.31 -5.12 -7.31
CA GLU A 41 -5.54 -6.41 -6.68
C GLU A 41 -5.35 -6.33 -5.17
N ILE A 42 -6.22 -6.96 -4.40
CA ILE A 42 -6.00 -7.27 -2.99
C ILE A 42 -6.46 -8.70 -2.74
N THR A 43 -5.52 -9.55 -2.34
CA THR A 43 -5.76 -10.92 -1.90
C THR A 43 -5.11 -11.13 -0.53
N ARG A 44 -5.35 -12.27 0.11
CA ARG A 44 -4.64 -12.62 1.36
C ARG A 44 -3.13 -12.84 1.14
N GLU A 45 -2.73 -13.10 -0.10
CA GLU A 45 -1.35 -13.41 -0.45
C GLU A 45 -0.57 -12.15 -0.81
N ARG A 46 -1.22 -11.22 -1.54
CA ARG A 46 -0.57 -10.00 -2.05
C ARG A 46 -1.56 -8.88 -2.33
N THR A 47 -1.01 -7.69 -2.44
CA THR A 47 -1.70 -6.51 -2.98
C THR A 47 -0.95 -6.00 -4.20
N VAL A 48 -1.68 -5.39 -5.16
CA VAL A 48 -1.10 -4.69 -6.30
C VAL A 48 -1.76 -3.32 -6.42
N PHE A 49 -0.94 -2.28 -6.30
CA PHE A 49 -1.34 -0.88 -6.39
C PHE A 49 -0.69 -0.23 -7.62
N ARG A 50 -1.31 0.82 -8.14
CA ARG A 50 -0.81 1.64 -9.25
C ARG A 50 -0.79 3.11 -8.87
N LEU A 51 0.34 3.76 -9.07
CA LEU A 51 0.51 5.21 -9.07
C LEU A 51 0.58 5.64 -10.55
N PRO A 52 -0.41 6.39 -11.07
CA PRO A 52 -0.33 6.91 -12.42
C PRO A 52 0.77 7.97 -12.52
N TYR A 53 1.43 8.03 -13.67
CA TYR A 53 2.34 9.13 -13.93
C TYR A 53 1.54 10.45 -14.01
N ASP A 54 2.04 11.47 -13.35
CA ASP A 54 1.48 12.82 -13.40
C ASP A 54 2.64 13.82 -13.27
N GLU A 55 2.68 14.81 -14.15
CA GLU A 55 3.73 15.84 -14.16
C GLU A 55 3.84 16.60 -12.84
N LYS A 56 2.72 16.74 -12.10
CA LYS A 56 2.74 17.36 -10.75
C LYS A 56 3.52 16.55 -9.70
N LEU A 57 3.81 15.27 -9.99
CA LEU A 57 4.55 14.37 -9.11
C LEU A 57 6.03 14.24 -9.50
N VAL A 58 6.47 14.97 -10.53
CA VAL A 58 7.86 14.98 -11.01
C VAL A 58 8.78 15.61 -9.97
N GLY A 59 9.90 14.94 -9.70
CA GLY A 59 10.95 15.43 -8.79
C GLY A 59 12.08 16.14 -9.52
N ASN A 60 12.32 15.78 -10.77
CA ASN A 60 13.31 16.42 -11.62
C ASN A 60 12.68 16.87 -12.94
N PRO A 61 12.35 18.16 -13.11
CA PRO A 61 11.68 18.67 -14.29
C PRO A 61 12.49 18.52 -15.59
N ASP A 62 13.83 18.45 -15.52
CA ASP A 62 14.66 18.30 -16.70
C ASP A 62 14.59 16.89 -17.31
N THR A 63 14.27 15.90 -16.48
CA THR A 63 14.22 14.49 -16.89
C THR A 63 12.82 13.88 -16.86
N GLY A 64 11.85 14.51 -16.20
CA GLY A 64 10.52 13.97 -16.01
C GLY A 64 10.42 12.82 -14.98
N VAL A 65 11.51 12.51 -14.27
CA VAL A 65 11.55 11.46 -13.26
C VAL A 65 10.67 11.82 -12.07
N LEU A 66 9.82 10.88 -11.63
CA LEU A 66 8.96 11.06 -10.46
C LEU A 66 9.77 11.30 -9.18
N HIS A 67 9.24 12.16 -8.31
CA HIS A 67 9.77 12.32 -6.95
C HIS A 67 9.60 11.03 -6.15
N GLY A 68 10.55 10.71 -5.26
CA GLY A 68 10.48 9.51 -4.42
C GLY A 68 9.30 9.50 -3.43
N GLY A 69 8.78 10.65 -3.03
CA GLY A 69 7.67 10.76 -2.08
C GLY A 69 6.40 10.01 -2.49
N PRO A 70 5.85 10.21 -3.71
CA PRO A 70 4.72 9.43 -4.21
C PRO A 70 4.98 7.93 -4.27
N ILE A 71 6.22 7.50 -4.61
CA ILE A 71 6.61 6.08 -4.60
C ILE A 71 6.65 5.54 -3.16
N THR A 72 7.14 6.34 -2.19
CA THR A 72 7.07 6.01 -0.77
C THR A 72 5.62 5.79 -0.32
N ALA A 73 4.72 6.73 -0.66
CA ALA A 73 3.30 6.62 -0.31
C ALA A 73 2.63 5.40 -0.95
N LEU A 74 2.99 5.07 -2.20
CA LEU A 74 2.52 3.87 -2.90
C LEU A 74 2.95 2.59 -2.16
N LEU A 75 4.22 2.49 -1.77
CA LEU A 75 4.78 1.33 -1.07
C LEU A 75 4.20 1.17 0.34
N ASP A 76 4.02 2.28 1.08
CA ASP A 76 3.38 2.27 2.39
C ASP A 76 1.92 1.84 2.31
N GLY A 77 1.16 2.41 1.37
CA GLY A 77 -0.24 2.08 1.14
C GLY A 77 -0.44 0.61 0.76
N ALA A 78 0.37 0.09 -0.17
CA ALA A 78 0.30 -1.31 -0.59
C ALA A 78 0.67 -2.26 0.56
N SER A 79 1.69 -1.90 1.37
CA SER A 79 2.11 -2.66 2.56
C SER A 79 1.03 -2.68 3.63
N GLY A 80 0.42 -1.52 3.94
CA GLY A 80 -0.68 -1.42 4.89
C GLY A 80 -1.90 -2.24 4.44
N ALA A 81 -2.25 -2.20 3.15
CA ALA A 81 -3.31 -3.03 2.59
C ALA A 81 -3.00 -4.53 2.70
N ALA A 82 -1.75 -4.95 2.50
CA ALA A 82 -1.33 -6.34 2.68
C ALA A 82 -1.47 -6.81 4.14
N VAL A 83 -1.21 -5.92 5.12
CA VAL A 83 -1.49 -6.22 6.53
C VAL A 83 -2.98 -6.40 6.75
N PHE A 84 -3.82 -5.47 6.27
CA PHE A 84 -5.28 -5.60 6.39
C PHE A 84 -5.81 -6.88 5.74
N ALA A 85 -5.30 -7.24 4.57
CA ALA A 85 -5.69 -8.48 3.89
C ALA A 85 -5.35 -9.75 4.67
N ALA A 86 -4.30 -9.71 5.50
CA ALA A 86 -3.87 -10.82 6.35
C ALA A 86 -4.66 -10.90 7.67
N LEU A 87 -5.37 -9.84 8.07
CA LEU A 87 -6.18 -9.82 9.30
C LEU A 87 -7.47 -10.62 9.15
N THR A 88 -7.93 -11.20 10.25
CA THR A 88 -9.24 -11.88 10.34
C THR A 88 -10.37 -10.95 10.78
N ALA A 89 -10.03 -9.81 11.39
CA ALA A 89 -10.98 -8.81 11.85
C ALA A 89 -10.42 -7.40 11.62
N TRP A 90 -11.30 -6.43 11.49
CA TRP A 90 -10.93 -5.02 11.39
C TRP A 90 -10.36 -4.53 12.72
N VAL A 91 -9.07 -4.17 12.69
CA VAL A 91 -8.41 -3.51 13.81
C VAL A 91 -7.55 -2.37 13.25
N PRO A 92 -7.35 -1.29 14.01
CA PRO A 92 -6.44 -0.23 13.60
C PRO A 92 -5.01 -0.77 13.42
N ILE A 93 -4.36 -0.33 12.34
CA ILE A 93 -2.94 -0.53 12.13
C ILE A 93 -2.24 0.82 12.00
N ALA A 94 -0.94 0.83 12.27
CA ALA A 94 -0.11 2.01 12.05
C ALA A 94 1.29 1.57 11.62
N THR A 95 1.86 2.26 10.64
CA THR A 95 3.23 2.05 10.21
C THR A 95 4.17 2.45 11.35
N LEU A 96 5.03 1.53 11.79
CA LEU A 96 6.07 1.78 12.78
C LEU A 96 7.40 2.13 12.12
N ASP A 97 7.70 1.41 11.04
CA ASP A 97 8.90 1.61 10.24
C ASP A 97 8.63 1.20 8.79
N LEU A 98 9.23 1.93 7.87
CA LEU A 98 9.24 1.63 6.44
C LEU A 98 10.59 2.03 5.88
N ARG A 99 11.43 1.04 5.65
CA ARG A 99 12.70 1.23 4.96
C ARG A 99 12.51 0.99 3.47
N ILE A 100 13.01 1.92 2.67
CA ILE A 100 12.96 1.84 1.21
C ILE A 100 14.38 1.98 0.67
N ASP A 101 14.77 1.04 -0.20
CA ASP A 101 15.99 1.07 -0.98
C ASP A 101 15.60 1.41 -2.44
N TYR A 102 15.96 2.61 -2.92
CA TYR A 102 15.77 3.00 -4.31
C TYR A 102 16.90 2.43 -5.15
N LEU A 103 16.57 1.62 -6.14
CA LEU A 103 17.52 0.84 -6.93
C LEU A 103 17.82 1.52 -8.27
N ARG A 104 16.82 2.20 -8.86
CA ARG A 104 16.95 2.97 -10.08
C ARG A 104 15.85 4.03 -10.18
N PRO A 105 16.00 5.07 -11.03
CA PRO A 105 14.94 6.03 -11.30
C PRO A 105 13.71 5.34 -11.94
N ALA A 106 12.51 5.85 -11.64
CA ALA A 106 11.32 5.53 -12.40
C ALA A 106 11.43 6.16 -13.81
N GLU A 107 11.04 5.42 -14.85
CA GLU A 107 11.04 5.94 -16.21
C GLU A 107 9.96 7.04 -16.35
N PRO A 108 10.28 8.17 -17.00
CA PRO A 108 9.31 9.23 -17.25
C PRO A 108 8.11 8.72 -18.07
N HIS A 109 6.95 9.31 -17.84
CA HIS A 109 5.70 9.03 -18.55
C HIS A 109 5.19 7.59 -18.42
N ARG A 110 5.65 6.87 -17.40
CA ARG A 110 5.19 5.51 -17.09
C ARG A 110 4.62 5.42 -15.69
N ASP A 111 3.51 4.71 -15.57
CA ASP A 111 2.92 4.38 -14.27
C ASP A 111 3.87 3.52 -13.44
N VAL A 112 3.81 3.66 -12.13
CA VAL A 112 4.55 2.80 -11.19
C VAL A 112 3.56 1.87 -10.51
N LEU A 113 3.85 0.58 -10.58
CA LEU A 113 3.14 -0.45 -9.83
C LEU A 113 3.86 -0.76 -8.53
N ALA A 114 3.13 -1.17 -7.51
CA ALA A 114 3.70 -1.75 -6.30
C ALA A 114 2.99 -3.05 -5.96
N THR A 115 3.75 -4.09 -5.65
CA THR A 115 3.22 -5.29 -5.02
C THR A 115 3.75 -5.43 -3.61
N ALA A 116 2.88 -5.84 -2.67
CA ALA A 116 3.26 -6.04 -1.28
C ALA A 116 2.67 -7.34 -0.73
N THR A 117 3.38 -7.93 0.23
CA THR A 117 2.98 -9.13 0.96
C THR A 117 3.20 -8.95 2.46
N CYS A 118 2.26 -9.41 3.29
CA CYS A 118 2.47 -9.57 4.72
C CYS A 118 3.03 -10.97 4.97
N TYR A 119 4.35 -11.09 5.13
CA TYR A 119 5.01 -12.39 5.25
C TYR A 119 5.07 -12.93 6.68
N ARG A 120 4.83 -12.09 7.66
CA ARG A 120 4.82 -12.48 9.07
C ARG A 120 3.86 -11.59 9.85
N MET A 121 3.05 -12.20 10.71
CA MET A 121 2.21 -11.49 11.67
C MET A 121 2.38 -12.12 13.05
N THR A 122 2.50 -11.27 14.07
CA THR A 122 2.46 -11.62 15.48
C THR A 122 1.19 -11.03 16.10
N LYS A 123 1.02 -11.19 17.40
CA LYS A 123 -0.15 -10.63 18.11
C LYS A 123 -0.32 -9.12 17.89
N ASN A 124 0.79 -8.37 17.84
CA ASN A 124 0.78 -6.90 17.86
C ASN A 124 1.55 -6.25 16.71
N VAL A 125 2.28 -7.03 15.93
CA VAL A 125 3.17 -6.52 14.88
C VAL A 125 3.05 -7.37 13.62
N ALA A 126 2.93 -6.71 12.47
CA ALA A 126 2.99 -7.32 11.15
C ALA A 126 4.23 -6.84 10.39
N PHE A 127 4.77 -7.72 9.56
CA PHE A 127 5.96 -7.48 8.75
C PHE A 127 5.64 -7.67 7.28
N THR A 128 6.04 -6.68 6.46
CA THR A 128 5.74 -6.65 5.03
C THR A 128 7.01 -6.57 4.19
N ARG A 129 6.89 -7.03 2.96
CA ARG A 129 7.83 -6.76 1.86
C ARG A 129 7.06 -6.20 0.70
N ALA A 130 7.64 -5.21 0.02
CA ALA A 130 7.05 -4.61 -1.16
C ALA A 130 8.13 -4.26 -2.19
N VAL A 131 7.75 -4.23 -3.46
CA VAL A 131 8.58 -3.71 -4.54
C VAL A 131 7.75 -2.77 -5.41
N ALA A 132 8.39 -1.69 -5.87
CA ALA A 132 7.85 -0.80 -6.89
C ALA A 132 8.53 -1.09 -8.23
N TYR A 133 7.78 -1.14 -9.32
CA TYR A 133 8.24 -1.55 -10.65
C TYR A 133 7.35 -0.94 -11.74
N HIS A 134 7.73 -1.07 -13.02
CA HIS A 134 6.86 -0.74 -14.15
C HIS A 134 6.07 -1.96 -14.63
N ASP A 135 6.74 -2.97 -15.19
CA ASP A 135 6.11 -4.14 -15.79
C ASP A 135 6.44 -5.43 -15.03
N ASP A 136 7.69 -5.57 -14.58
CA ASP A 136 8.20 -6.79 -13.95
C ASP A 136 8.66 -6.52 -12.51
N PRO A 137 8.04 -7.15 -11.51
CA PRO A 137 8.49 -7.03 -10.13
C PRO A 137 9.90 -7.60 -9.88
N ALA A 138 10.47 -8.38 -10.82
CA ALA A 138 11.86 -8.86 -10.75
C ALA A 138 12.87 -7.78 -11.18
N ASP A 139 12.42 -6.69 -11.84
CA ASP A 139 13.23 -5.49 -12.16
C ASP A 139 12.70 -4.25 -11.41
N PRO A 140 12.89 -4.18 -10.09
CA PRO A 140 12.28 -3.15 -9.27
C PRO A 140 12.97 -1.79 -9.40
N ILE A 141 12.15 -0.74 -9.30
CA ILE A 141 12.58 0.65 -9.10
C ILE A 141 13.00 0.85 -7.65
N ALA A 142 12.25 0.28 -6.72
CA ALA A 142 12.51 0.34 -5.29
C ALA A 142 12.05 -0.95 -4.60
N SER A 143 12.74 -1.30 -3.51
CA SER A 143 12.38 -2.40 -2.62
C SER A 143 12.12 -1.85 -1.22
N ALA A 144 11.12 -2.37 -0.54
CA ALA A 144 10.75 -1.92 0.79
C ALA A 144 10.53 -3.10 1.76
N VAL A 145 10.86 -2.85 3.02
CA VAL A 145 10.45 -3.66 4.15
C VAL A 145 9.73 -2.78 5.15
N GLY A 146 8.60 -3.24 5.66
CA GLY A 146 7.76 -2.47 6.58
C GLY A 146 7.40 -3.25 7.84
N THR A 147 7.21 -2.51 8.92
CA THR A 147 6.73 -3.02 10.20
C THR A 147 5.52 -2.21 10.61
N PHE A 148 4.44 -2.88 10.95
CA PHE A 148 3.17 -2.26 11.31
C PHE A 148 2.74 -2.72 12.71
N MET A 149 2.29 -1.77 13.52
CA MET A 149 1.56 -2.08 14.74
C MET A 149 0.17 -2.60 14.35
N VAL A 150 -0.25 -3.68 15.00
CA VAL A 150 -1.61 -4.22 14.92
C VAL A 150 -2.25 -4.04 16.29
N SER A 151 -3.30 -3.22 16.39
CA SER A 151 -3.98 -3.01 17.66
C SER A 151 -4.75 -4.28 18.06
N THR A 152 -4.65 -4.65 19.34
CA THR A 152 -5.46 -5.73 19.94
C THR A 152 -6.74 -5.23 20.56
N LYS A 153 -6.96 -3.90 20.59
CA LYS A 153 -8.18 -3.26 21.10
C LYS A 153 -8.79 -2.43 20.01
N ALA A 154 -10.08 -2.59 19.73
CA ALA A 154 -10.85 -1.59 19.03
C ALA A 154 -10.61 -0.25 19.75
N GLY A 155 -10.17 0.77 19.02
CA GLY A 155 -9.90 2.07 19.60
C GLY A 155 -11.13 2.57 20.37
N LYS A 156 -10.89 3.03 21.62
CA LYS A 156 -11.92 3.72 22.41
C LYS A 156 -12.20 5.07 21.78
#